data_1e9d0ad544ac19b1db29171d2f7dab9b
#
_entry.id   1e9d0ad544ac19b1db29171d2f7dab9b
#
_cell.length_a   1.000
_cell.length_b   1.000
_cell.length_c   1.000
_cell.angle_alpha   90.00
_cell.angle_beta   90.00
_cell.angle_gamma   90.00
#
_symmetry.space_group_name_H-M   'P 1'
#
loop_
_entity.id
_entity.type
_entity.pdbx_description
1 polymer ?
#
loop_
_entity_poly.entity_id
_entity_poly.type
_entity_poly.pdbx_seq_one_letter_code
_entity_poly.pdbx_strand_id
1 'polypeptide(L)'
;MNKLLIGTAAAALFVSPAVAGPMAVTVGGYYNSVVYSQDVDGTDTRDIGIHNDAEIIFKGKGKAKNGMEIGFQVQLEAEGSGESDHIDENYIYVKGDFGKVEIGAENNAAYKQQVMAPKFLGWKTYDNNFKTWGEVSDFDKPHLDGVESDALKINYYSPKINGFQFSYSLTPDASDTSGDTGLYDASGKGSSSAMGVKYSGKISGMKVEASYGINELDEDTGVNPREDSAIGLSVSTGDVTVGGTSFTKDANGTETNVLHYGIAYKRSKGHTVGLAMHTQDKDNGADVDIMALGGNVKLGAGTKLTYSYETVEDSVAGDSTFMGVGLLLKF
;
A
#
# COMPACT_ATOMS: atom_id res chain seq x y z
N MET A 1 28.61 10.17 -2.52
CA MET A 1 29.40 9.39 -3.51
C MET A 1 28.54 8.44 -4.35
N ASN A 2 27.26 8.71 -4.57
CA ASN A 2 26.33 7.73 -5.21
C ASN A 2 25.89 8.10 -6.64
N LYS A 3 26.62 8.98 -7.33
CA LYS A 3 26.24 9.42 -8.69
C LYS A 3 26.53 8.44 -9.84
N LEU A 4 27.10 7.25 -9.55
CA LEU A 4 27.60 6.35 -10.62
C LEU A 4 26.67 5.15 -10.95
N LEU A 5 25.65 4.86 -10.15
CA LEU A 5 24.79 3.69 -10.35
C LEU A 5 23.58 3.93 -11.25
N ILE A 6 23.13 5.17 -11.40
CA ILE A 6 21.95 5.51 -12.21
C ILE A 6 22.25 5.47 -13.71
N GLY A 7 23.49 5.79 -14.11
CA GLY A 7 23.87 5.85 -15.52
C GLY A 7 23.95 4.50 -16.24
N THR A 8 24.16 3.39 -15.54
CA THR A 8 24.34 2.07 -16.16
C THR A 8 23.04 1.31 -16.40
N ALA A 9 21.98 1.57 -15.63
CA ALA A 9 20.67 0.95 -15.87
C ALA A 9 19.94 1.55 -17.08
N ALA A 10 20.12 2.84 -17.36
CA ALA A 10 19.50 3.52 -18.50
C ALA A 10 20.10 3.11 -19.85
N ALA A 11 21.38 2.75 -19.90
CA ALA A 11 22.06 2.40 -21.15
C ALA A 11 21.61 1.06 -21.76
N ALA A 12 21.04 0.14 -20.96
CA ALA A 12 20.57 -1.15 -21.45
C ALA A 12 19.20 -1.09 -22.17
N LEU A 13 18.51 0.05 -22.12
CA LEU A 13 17.15 0.22 -22.67
C LEU A 13 17.12 0.56 -24.17
N PHE A 14 18.25 0.89 -24.82
CA PHE A 14 18.25 1.51 -26.14
C PHE A 14 18.81 0.70 -27.31
N VAL A 15 18.84 -0.61 -27.25
CA VAL A 15 19.39 -1.41 -28.38
C VAL A 15 18.28 -2.17 -29.11
N SER A 16 17.87 -1.62 -30.22
CA SER A 16 17.32 -2.21 -31.47
C SER A 16 16.02 -1.55 -31.99
N PRO A 17 15.93 -1.20 -33.29
CA PRO A 17 14.71 -0.66 -33.89
C PRO A 17 13.70 -1.80 -34.08
N ALA A 18 12.59 -1.67 -33.43
CA ALA A 18 11.59 -2.68 -33.44
C ALA A 18 10.17 -2.09 -33.61
N VAL A 19 9.37 -2.51 -34.59
CA VAL A 19 7.97 -2.10 -34.75
C VAL A 19 7.16 -2.78 -33.62
N ALA A 20 6.88 -2.06 -32.56
CA ALA A 20 5.89 -2.49 -31.57
C ALA A 20 4.49 -2.42 -32.18
N GLY A 21 3.63 -3.39 -31.87
CA GLY A 21 2.20 -3.26 -32.13
C GLY A 21 1.60 -2.13 -31.27
N PRO A 22 0.40 -1.66 -31.60
CA PRO A 22 -0.29 -0.66 -30.75
C PRO A 22 -0.46 -1.22 -29.35
N MET A 23 -0.31 -0.35 -28.33
CA MET A 23 -0.50 -0.70 -26.94
C MET A 23 -1.98 -1.02 -26.69
N ALA A 24 -2.27 -2.16 -26.06
CA ALA A 24 -3.61 -2.46 -25.62
C ALA A 24 -3.91 -1.67 -24.34
N VAL A 25 -5.00 -0.94 -24.34
CA VAL A 25 -5.49 -0.16 -23.20
C VAL A 25 -6.73 -0.84 -22.62
N THR A 26 -6.76 -1.00 -21.32
CA THR A 26 -7.92 -1.50 -20.57
C THR A 26 -8.34 -0.46 -19.54
N VAL A 27 -9.64 -0.41 -19.28
CA VAL A 27 -10.23 0.37 -18.20
C VAL A 27 -10.81 -0.61 -17.20
N GLY A 28 -10.55 -0.37 -15.94
CA GLY A 28 -11.08 -1.11 -14.82
C GLY A 28 -11.25 -0.17 -13.64
N GLY A 29 -11.55 -0.71 -12.47
CA GLY A 29 -11.68 0.10 -11.28
C GLY A 29 -12.48 -0.61 -10.21
N TYR A 30 -12.90 0.19 -9.23
CA TYR A 30 -13.78 -0.27 -8.19
C TYR A 30 -14.68 0.87 -7.69
N TYR A 31 -15.75 0.48 -7.06
CA TYR A 31 -16.62 1.34 -6.26
C TYR A 31 -16.90 0.63 -4.94
N ASN A 32 -16.55 1.26 -3.83
CA ASN A 32 -16.78 0.77 -2.49
C ASN A 32 -17.73 1.73 -1.76
N SER A 33 -18.86 1.24 -1.27
CA SER A 33 -19.79 2.03 -0.47
C SER A 33 -20.11 1.31 0.81
N VAL A 34 -19.99 2.00 1.93
CA VAL A 34 -20.19 1.45 3.28
C VAL A 34 -21.15 2.31 4.05
N VAL A 35 -22.18 1.68 4.62
CA VAL A 35 -23.02 2.27 5.65
C VAL A 35 -22.50 1.78 7.00
N TYR A 36 -22.27 2.70 7.92
CA TYR A 36 -21.68 2.39 9.20
C TYR A 36 -22.29 3.16 10.35
N SER A 37 -22.11 2.63 11.54
CA SER A 37 -22.35 3.30 12.82
C SER A 37 -21.04 3.30 13.58
N GLN A 38 -20.78 4.37 14.29
CA GLN A 38 -19.61 4.56 15.15
C GLN A 38 -20.05 5.15 16.47
N ASP A 39 -19.48 4.65 17.56
CA ASP A 39 -19.62 5.19 18.91
C ASP A 39 -18.21 5.56 19.39
N VAL A 40 -18.05 6.78 19.88
CA VAL A 40 -16.77 7.34 20.33
C VAL A 40 -16.97 7.94 21.72
N ASP A 41 -16.18 7.50 22.68
CA ASP A 41 -16.25 7.97 24.05
C ASP A 41 -16.13 9.50 24.14
N GLY A 42 -17.10 10.12 24.81
CA GLY A 42 -17.14 11.57 25.02
C GLY A 42 -17.50 12.42 23.79
N THR A 43 -17.86 11.79 22.68
CA THR A 43 -18.22 12.49 21.44
C THR A 43 -19.65 12.17 21.04
N ASP A 44 -20.45 13.21 20.73
CA ASP A 44 -21.80 13.01 20.19
C ASP A 44 -21.69 12.68 18.69
N THR A 45 -21.89 11.41 18.36
CA THR A 45 -21.78 10.89 17.00
C THR A 45 -23.13 10.80 16.31
N ARG A 46 -23.15 10.79 14.97
CA ARG A 46 -24.35 10.50 14.20
C ARG A 46 -24.66 9.02 14.25
N ASP A 47 -25.93 8.68 14.24
CA ASP A 47 -26.40 7.27 14.26
C ASP A 47 -25.89 6.47 13.05
N ILE A 48 -25.78 7.11 11.88
CA ILE A 48 -25.40 6.47 10.62
C ILE A 48 -24.48 7.38 9.81
N GLY A 49 -23.37 6.82 9.34
CA GLY A 49 -22.48 7.39 8.33
C GLY A 49 -22.55 6.61 7.01
N ILE A 50 -22.20 7.28 5.93
CA ILE A 50 -21.98 6.65 4.60
C ILE A 50 -20.61 7.08 4.11
N HIS A 51 -19.84 6.11 3.65
CA HIS A 51 -18.56 6.34 3.00
C HIS A 51 -18.54 5.73 1.60
N ASN A 52 -17.99 6.48 0.67
CA ASN A 52 -17.69 6.02 -0.68
C ASN A 52 -16.18 6.15 -0.93
N ASP A 53 -15.66 5.23 -1.72
CA ASP A 53 -14.29 5.20 -2.20
C ASP A 53 -14.33 4.55 -3.60
N ALA A 54 -13.91 5.26 -4.61
CA ALA A 54 -14.06 4.81 -5.98
C ALA A 54 -12.89 5.25 -6.86
N GLU A 55 -12.35 4.34 -7.64
CA GLU A 55 -11.29 4.63 -8.59
C GLU A 55 -11.59 4.12 -9.98
N ILE A 56 -11.16 4.87 -10.98
CA ILE A 56 -11.10 4.44 -12.39
C ILE A 56 -9.64 4.26 -12.77
N ILE A 57 -9.28 3.07 -13.24
CA ILE A 57 -7.89 2.70 -13.50
C ILE A 57 -7.71 2.41 -15.00
N PHE A 58 -6.87 3.19 -15.65
CA PHE A 58 -6.42 2.97 -17.02
C PHE A 58 -5.09 2.24 -17.02
N LYS A 59 -4.99 1.13 -17.75
CA LYS A 59 -3.75 0.37 -17.91
C LYS A 59 -3.45 0.16 -19.39
N GLY A 60 -2.25 0.59 -19.79
CA GLY A 60 -1.72 0.29 -21.12
C GLY A 60 -0.64 -0.77 -21.04
N LYS A 61 -0.62 -1.68 -22.03
CA LYS A 61 0.36 -2.75 -22.10
C LYS A 61 0.72 -3.10 -23.54
N GLY A 62 2.00 -3.18 -23.82
CA GLY A 62 2.53 -3.58 -25.11
C GLY A 62 3.84 -4.34 -24.98
N LYS A 63 4.33 -4.91 -26.09
CA LYS A 63 5.64 -5.54 -26.16
C LYS A 63 6.52 -4.83 -27.17
N ALA A 64 7.72 -4.50 -26.74
CA ALA A 64 8.78 -4.08 -27.64
C ALA A 64 9.30 -5.28 -28.47
N LYS A 65 9.98 -5.03 -29.59
CA LYS A 65 10.49 -6.09 -30.48
C LYS A 65 11.55 -6.99 -29.83
N ASN A 66 12.31 -6.48 -28.87
CA ASN A 66 13.25 -7.28 -28.09
C ASN A 66 12.59 -8.13 -27.00
N GLY A 67 11.23 -8.21 -26.97
CA GLY A 67 10.47 -8.98 -26.02
C GLY A 67 10.16 -8.30 -24.70
N MET A 68 10.73 -7.11 -24.43
CA MET A 68 10.42 -6.34 -23.24
C MET A 68 8.94 -5.93 -23.22
N GLU A 69 8.32 -5.99 -22.06
CA GLU A 69 6.99 -5.44 -21.80
C GLU A 69 7.13 -3.98 -21.39
N ILE A 70 6.31 -3.13 -22.00
CA ILE A 70 6.21 -1.71 -21.66
C ILE A 70 4.76 -1.44 -21.33
N GLY A 71 4.49 -0.65 -20.32
CA GLY A 71 3.13 -0.27 -19.97
C GLY A 71 3.06 0.98 -19.13
N PHE A 72 1.84 1.36 -18.82
CA PHE A 72 1.52 2.46 -17.93
C PHE A 72 0.29 2.14 -17.08
N GLN A 73 0.14 2.86 -15.98
CA GLN A 73 -1.07 2.92 -15.18
C GLN A 73 -1.37 4.38 -14.85
N VAL A 74 -2.66 4.73 -14.86
CA VAL A 74 -3.19 6.00 -14.33
C VAL A 74 -4.42 5.65 -13.51
N GLN A 75 -4.47 6.10 -12.26
CA GLN A 75 -5.59 5.94 -11.34
C GLN A 75 -6.23 7.30 -11.07
N LEU A 76 -7.54 7.35 -11.19
CA LEU A 76 -8.34 8.54 -10.92
C LEU A 76 -9.26 8.27 -9.74
N GLU A 77 -9.18 9.11 -8.72
CA GLU A 77 -10.17 9.19 -7.66
C GLU A 77 -11.51 9.68 -8.23
N ALA A 78 -12.60 8.99 -7.94
CA ALA A 78 -13.90 9.25 -8.53
C ALA A 78 -14.95 9.77 -7.53
N GLU A 79 -14.63 9.85 -6.24
CA GLU A 79 -15.52 10.34 -5.19
C GLU A 79 -15.28 11.80 -4.79
N GLY A 80 -14.18 12.40 -5.19
CA GLY A 80 -13.85 13.79 -4.85
C GLY A 80 -14.75 14.80 -5.52
N SER A 81 -15.15 15.84 -4.80
CA SER A 81 -15.97 16.95 -5.29
C SER A 81 -15.24 18.30 -5.36
N GLY A 82 -13.92 18.31 -5.13
CA GLY A 82 -13.07 19.51 -5.13
C GLY A 82 -12.46 19.84 -6.50
N GLU A 83 -11.85 21.03 -6.60
CA GLU A 83 -11.04 21.45 -7.77
C GLU A 83 -9.61 20.88 -7.72
N SER A 84 -9.34 19.88 -6.87
CA SER A 84 -8.03 19.29 -6.68
C SER A 84 -7.71 18.28 -7.80
N ASP A 85 -6.44 17.97 -7.97
CA ASP A 85 -5.99 16.87 -8.83
C ASP A 85 -6.61 15.56 -8.34
N HIS A 86 -7.30 14.86 -9.26
CA HIS A 86 -7.94 13.58 -8.98
C HIS A 86 -7.09 12.40 -9.46
N ILE A 87 -5.84 12.63 -9.86
CA ILE A 87 -4.90 11.56 -10.21
C ILE A 87 -4.21 11.11 -8.93
N ASP A 88 -4.52 9.90 -8.47
CA ASP A 88 -3.89 9.27 -7.31
C ASP A 88 -2.51 8.73 -7.68
N GLU A 89 -2.46 7.82 -8.64
CA GLU A 89 -1.23 7.21 -9.11
C GLU A 89 -1.09 7.32 -10.63
N ASN A 90 0.12 7.61 -11.11
CA ASN A 90 0.42 7.55 -12.54
C ASN A 90 1.89 7.18 -12.75
N TYR A 91 2.14 6.14 -13.52
CA TYR A 91 3.50 5.69 -13.83
C TYR A 91 3.60 4.93 -15.14
N ILE A 92 4.80 4.89 -15.70
CA ILE A 92 5.19 3.99 -16.78
C ILE A 92 6.09 2.89 -16.24
N TYR A 93 6.14 1.74 -16.92
CA TYR A 93 7.07 0.68 -16.56
C TYR A 93 7.67 -0.01 -17.77
N VAL A 94 8.89 -0.55 -17.56
CA VAL A 94 9.57 -1.46 -18.48
C VAL A 94 9.95 -2.72 -17.73
N LYS A 95 9.63 -3.89 -18.30
CA LYS A 95 9.93 -5.19 -17.71
C LYS A 95 10.61 -6.11 -18.72
N GLY A 96 11.65 -6.80 -18.27
CA GLY A 96 12.42 -7.75 -19.05
C GLY A 96 13.16 -8.74 -18.16
N ASP A 97 14.18 -9.39 -18.70
CA ASP A 97 15.01 -10.37 -17.96
C ASP A 97 15.79 -9.71 -16.81
N PHE A 98 16.03 -8.39 -16.88
CA PHE A 98 16.63 -7.60 -15.82
C PHE A 98 15.70 -7.33 -14.63
N GLY A 99 14.42 -7.66 -14.73
CA GLY A 99 13.40 -7.33 -13.76
C GLY A 99 12.42 -6.27 -14.27
N LYS A 100 11.99 -5.34 -13.41
CA LYS A 100 11.04 -4.27 -13.74
C LYS A 100 11.55 -2.93 -13.20
N VAL A 101 11.42 -1.87 -13.99
CA VAL A 101 11.59 -0.47 -13.60
C VAL A 101 10.24 0.23 -13.77
N GLU A 102 9.83 1.00 -12.78
CA GLU A 102 8.67 1.93 -12.83
C GLU A 102 9.18 3.35 -12.62
N ILE A 103 8.56 4.32 -13.28
CA ILE A 103 8.88 5.75 -13.15
C ILE A 103 7.57 6.52 -13.13
N GLY A 104 7.34 7.31 -12.09
CA GLY A 104 6.14 8.12 -11.92
C GLY A 104 5.70 8.26 -10.47
N ALA A 105 4.49 8.80 -10.28
CA ALA A 105 3.82 8.91 -8.99
C ALA A 105 3.21 7.57 -8.61
N GLU A 106 3.76 6.94 -7.60
CA GLU A 106 3.39 5.58 -7.18
C GLU A 106 4.02 5.28 -5.81
N ASN A 107 3.47 4.36 -5.08
CA ASN A 107 4.05 3.84 -3.85
C ASN A 107 5.44 3.24 -4.07
N ASN A 108 6.31 3.33 -3.06
CA ASN A 108 7.66 2.77 -3.16
C ASN A 108 7.66 1.23 -3.26
N ALA A 109 8.75 0.69 -3.80
CA ALA A 109 8.85 -0.73 -4.09
C ALA A 109 8.95 -1.63 -2.85
N ALA A 110 9.46 -1.12 -1.72
CA ALA A 110 9.53 -1.85 -0.47
C ALA A 110 8.13 -2.06 0.12
N TYR A 111 7.30 -1.02 0.14
CA TYR A 111 5.90 -1.10 0.54
C TYR A 111 5.11 -2.06 -0.36
N LYS A 112 5.26 -1.96 -1.68
CA LYS A 112 4.58 -2.86 -2.65
C LYS A 112 4.97 -4.34 -2.47
N GLN A 113 6.10 -4.63 -1.84
CA GLN A 113 6.55 -5.98 -1.49
C GLN A 113 6.25 -6.39 -0.05
N GLN A 114 5.82 -5.46 0.80
CA GLN A 114 5.56 -5.73 2.21
C GLN A 114 4.50 -6.82 2.38
N VAL A 115 4.78 -7.75 3.29
CA VAL A 115 3.83 -8.81 3.69
C VAL A 115 3.15 -8.34 4.98
N MET A 116 1.84 -8.35 4.97
CA MET A 116 1.01 -7.84 6.06
C MET A 116 0.03 -8.90 6.55
N ALA A 117 -0.83 -8.55 7.50
CA ALA A 117 -1.93 -9.41 7.93
C ALA A 117 -2.84 -9.80 6.76
N PRO A 118 -3.47 -10.99 6.78
CA PRO A 118 -4.32 -11.46 5.69
C PRO A 118 -5.56 -10.57 5.52
N LYS A 119 -5.81 -10.13 4.29
CA LYS A 119 -6.94 -9.25 3.94
C LYS A 119 -8.24 -10.04 3.89
N PHE A 120 -9.22 -9.73 4.73
CA PHE A 120 -10.50 -10.45 4.79
C PHE A 120 -11.73 -9.55 4.59
N LEU A 121 -11.68 -8.26 4.91
CA LEU A 121 -12.82 -7.37 4.70
C LEU A 121 -13.03 -7.12 3.20
N GLY A 122 -11.98 -6.80 2.49
CA GLY A 122 -12.03 -6.48 1.08
C GLY A 122 -12.43 -5.04 0.79
N TRP A 123 -12.57 -4.20 1.82
CA TRP A 123 -12.68 -2.76 1.68
C TRP A 123 -11.36 -2.19 1.19
N LYS A 124 -11.44 -1.09 0.45
CA LYS A 124 -10.28 -0.27 0.10
C LYS A 124 -10.05 0.73 1.24
N THR A 125 -9.45 0.28 2.30
CA THR A 125 -9.14 1.04 3.48
C THR A 125 -7.75 0.64 3.95
N TYR A 126 -7.26 1.26 5.00
CA TYR A 126 -5.99 0.88 5.59
C TYR A 126 -5.93 -0.63 5.73
N ASP A 127 -4.99 -1.25 5.05
CA ASP A 127 -4.73 -2.69 5.03
C ASP A 127 -5.89 -3.61 4.64
N ASN A 128 -7.04 -3.09 4.26
CA ASN A 128 -8.26 -3.84 4.00
C ASN A 128 -8.78 -4.65 5.21
N ASN A 129 -8.38 -4.31 6.43
CA ASN A 129 -8.78 -4.97 7.66
C ASN A 129 -9.41 -4.05 8.69
N PHE A 130 -9.07 -2.75 8.65
CA PHE A 130 -9.65 -1.76 9.57
C PHE A 130 -10.30 -0.62 8.80
N LYS A 131 -11.28 0.00 9.40
CA LYS A 131 -11.89 1.22 8.95
C LYS A 131 -12.16 2.15 10.14
N THR A 132 -11.09 2.57 10.76
CA THR A 132 -11.15 3.63 11.77
C THR A 132 -11.37 4.96 11.06
N TRP A 133 -12.57 5.52 11.17
CA TRP A 133 -13.02 6.70 10.44
C TRP A 133 -12.64 7.99 11.18
N GLY A 134 -11.33 8.34 11.15
CA GLY A 134 -10.90 9.69 11.55
C GLY A 134 -10.93 10.00 13.04
N GLU A 135 -11.31 9.04 13.88
CA GLU A 135 -11.47 9.28 15.32
C GLU A 135 -10.25 8.80 16.13
N VAL A 136 -9.33 8.10 15.50
CA VAL A 136 -8.04 7.73 16.11
C VAL A 136 -7.04 8.82 15.76
N SER A 137 -6.70 9.65 16.72
CA SER A 137 -5.93 10.87 16.49
C SER A 137 -4.47 10.64 16.13
N ASP A 138 -3.93 9.47 16.43
CA ASP A 138 -2.49 9.20 16.33
C ASP A 138 -2.17 7.77 15.84
N PHE A 139 -3.05 7.21 15.01
CA PHE A 139 -2.89 5.88 14.42
C PHE A 139 -1.85 5.88 13.32
N ASP A 140 -0.77 5.15 13.52
CA ASP A 140 0.26 4.91 12.53
C ASP A 140 -0.01 3.64 11.73
N LYS A 141 -0.11 3.78 10.42
CA LYS A 141 -0.23 2.63 9.51
C LYS A 141 1.10 1.87 9.48
N PRO A 142 1.09 0.52 9.57
CA PRO A 142 2.31 -0.26 9.48
C PRO A 142 2.84 -0.37 8.04
N HIS A 143 2.95 0.76 7.35
CA HIS A 143 3.27 0.84 5.93
C HIS A 143 4.65 1.45 5.70
N LEU A 144 5.43 0.85 4.80
CA LEU A 144 6.71 1.38 4.34
C LEU A 144 6.59 2.48 3.27
N ASP A 145 5.41 3.06 3.07
CA ASP A 145 5.20 4.14 2.09
C ASP A 145 5.78 5.50 2.53
N GLY A 146 6.15 5.61 3.80
CA GLY A 146 6.83 6.80 4.34
C GLY A 146 5.98 8.06 4.28
N VAL A 147 6.66 9.18 4.08
CA VAL A 147 6.03 10.50 3.86
C VAL A 147 5.93 10.84 2.38
N GLU A 148 6.61 10.08 1.54
CA GLU A 148 6.66 10.30 0.09
C GLU A 148 5.46 9.70 -0.64
N SER A 149 4.70 8.74 -0.03
CA SER A 149 3.51 8.12 -0.62
C SER A 149 3.58 8.03 -2.15
N ASP A 150 2.76 8.77 -2.86
CA ASP A 150 2.69 8.79 -4.33
C ASP A 150 3.55 9.88 -4.98
N ALA A 151 4.58 10.40 -4.29
CA ALA A 151 5.55 11.31 -4.90
C ALA A 151 6.28 10.64 -6.07
N LEU A 152 6.78 11.46 -7.00
CA LEU A 152 7.50 10.99 -8.18
C LEU A 152 8.77 10.22 -7.81
N LYS A 153 8.88 8.99 -8.28
CA LYS A 153 9.98 8.09 -7.95
C LYS A 153 10.37 7.15 -9.08
N ILE A 154 11.51 6.50 -8.88
CA ILE A 154 11.97 5.38 -9.69
C ILE A 154 11.94 4.14 -8.80
N ASN A 155 11.16 3.13 -9.18
CA ASN A 155 11.11 1.83 -8.53
C ASN A 155 11.82 0.79 -9.39
N TYR A 156 12.64 -0.05 -8.77
CA TYR A 156 13.24 -1.22 -9.39
C TYR A 156 12.87 -2.50 -8.64
N TYR A 157 12.57 -3.54 -9.39
CA TYR A 157 12.34 -4.90 -8.88
C TYR A 157 13.23 -5.88 -9.64
N SER A 158 14.02 -6.64 -8.91
CA SER A 158 14.82 -7.72 -9.52
C SER A 158 13.94 -8.81 -10.13
N PRO A 159 14.49 -9.67 -11.00
CA PRO A 159 13.90 -10.98 -11.28
C PRO A 159 13.73 -11.77 -9.97
N LYS A 160 12.77 -12.70 -9.96
CA LYS A 160 12.65 -13.65 -8.86
C LYS A 160 13.70 -14.75 -8.98
N ILE A 161 14.50 -14.94 -7.93
CA ILE A 161 15.55 -15.96 -7.85
C ILE A 161 15.25 -16.86 -6.66
N ASN A 162 14.92 -18.13 -6.90
CA ASN A 162 14.57 -19.09 -5.86
C ASN A 162 13.48 -18.61 -4.86
N GLY A 163 12.51 -17.84 -5.36
CA GLY A 163 11.43 -17.28 -4.55
C GLY A 163 11.72 -15.89 -3.97
N PHE A 164 12.97 -15.45 -3.98
CA PHE A 164 13.35 -14.09 -3.52
C PHE A 164 13.25 -13.06 -4.64
N GLN A 165 12.82 -11.87 -4.28
CA GLN A 165 12.81 -10.67 -5.13
C GLN A 165 13.30 -9.49 -4.31
N PHE A 166 14.27 -8.76 -4.82
CA PHE A 166 14.78 -7.53 -4.24
C PHE A 166 14.13 -6.33 -4.90
N SER A 167 14.00 -5.23 -4.17
CA SER A 167 13.49 -3.97 -4.69
C SER A 167 14.26 -2.78 -4.13
N TYR A 168 14.22 -1.68 -4.89
CA TYR A 168 14.80 -0.40 -4.53
C TYR A 168 13.96 0.73 -5.10
N SER A 169 13.81 1.79 -4.34
CA SER A 169 13.14 3.03 -4.77
C SER A 169 14.03 4.23 -4.49
N LEU A 170 13.94 5.21 -5.37
CA LEU A 170 14.53 6.53 -5.20
C LEU A 170 13.45 7.57 -5.48
N THR A 171 13.17 8.41 -4.50
CA THR A 171 12.26 9.55 -4.57
C THR A 171 13.09 10.81 -4.44
N PRO A 172 13.32 11.56 -5.52
CA PRO A 172 14.20 12.74 -5.48
C PRO A 172 13.66 13.88 -4.62
N ASP A 173 12.33 14.02 -4.57
CA ASP A 173 11.61 14.97 -3.73
C ASP A 173 10.37 14.29 -3.15
N ALA A 174 10.35 14.12 -1.83
CA ALA A 174 9.29 13.41 -1.12
C ALA A 174 7.96 14.18 -1.05
N SER A 175 7.91 15.42 -1.52
CA SER A 175 6.70 16.23 -1.53
C SER A 175 6.07 16.38 -2.91
N ASP A 176 6.80 16.04 -3.97
CA ASP A 176 6.37 16.40 -5.32
C ASP A 176 5.54 15.31 -5.97
N THR A 177 4.24 15.55 -6.04
CA THR A 177 3.26 14.77 -6.81
C THR A 177 2.88 15.46 -8.13
N SER A 178 3.46 16.65 -8.43
CA SER A 178 2.97 17.56 -9.49
C SER A 178 3.43 17.22 -10.90
N GLY A 179 4.29 16.22 -11.05
CA GLY A 179 4.73 15.75 -12.36
C GLY A 179 6.13 16.21 -12.78
N ASP A 180 6.82 17.03 -12.00
CA ASP A 180 8.20 17.48 -12.25
C ASP A 180 8.95 17.75 -10.94
N THR A 181 9.91 16.89 -10.59
CA THR A 181 10.71 17.08 -9.36
C THR A 181 11.79 18.15 -9.47
N GLY A 182 12.03 18.73 -10.64
CA GLY A 182 13.11 19.69 -10.83
C GLY A 182 14.50 19.20 -10.38
N LEU A 183 15.51 20.06 -10.52
CA LEU A 183 16.87 19.81 -9.97
C LEU A 183 17.14 20.68 -8.73
N TYR A 184 16.22 21.55 -8.39
CA TYR A 184 16.29 22.42 -7.21
C TYR A 184 15.18 21.99 -6.26
N ASP A 185 15.54 21.61 -5.05
CA ASP A 185 14.59 21.40 -3.99
C ASP A 185 13.98 22.73 -3.56
N ALA A 186 12.77 22.99 -4.02
CA ALA A 186 12.00 24.16 -3.64
C ALA A 186 10.98 23.85 -2.53
N SER A 187 10.76 22.57 -2.22
CA SER A 187 9.70 22.11 -1.35
C SER A 187 10.16 21.87 0.09
N GLY A 188 11.47 21.65 0.30
CA GLY A 188 12.04 21.39 1.62
C GLY A 188 11.66 20.05 2.25
N LYS A 189 11.28 19.04 1.47
CA LYS A 189 10.96 17.71 2.01
C LYS A 189 12.01 16.63 1.77
N GLY A 190 13.17 16.99 1.23
CA GLY A 190 14.27 16.06 1.07
C GLY A 190 14.00 14.89 0.12
N SER A 191 15.03 14.07 -0.10
CA SER A 191 14.92 12.84 -0.88
C SER A 191 14.62 11.64 0.01
N SER A 192 13.99 10.62 -0.57
CA SER A 192 13.74 9.35 0.12
C SER A 192 14.30 8.17 -0.67
N SER A 193 14.72 7.14 0.04
CA SER A 193 15.08 5.86 -0.57
C SER A 193 14.48 4.68 0.21
N ALA A 194 14.00 3.67 -0.52
CA ALA A 194 13.46 2.47 0.09
C ALA A 194 14.11 1.20 -0.50
N MET A 195 14.35 0.22 0.35
CA MET A 195 14.87 -1.09 -0.05
C MET A 195 13.99 -2.20 0.51
N GLY A 196 13.77 -3.24 -0.28
CA GLY A 196 12.96 -4.37 0.15
C GLY A 196 13.48 -5.70 -0.37
N VAL A 197 13.16 -6.76 0.37
CA VAL A 197 13.29 -8.14 -0.07
C VAL A 197 12.02 -8.89 0.28
N LYS A 198 11.50 -9.65 -0.69
CA LYS A 198 10.35 -10.55 -0.48
C LYS A 198 10.70 -11.96 -0.90
N TYR A 199 10.38 -12.90 -0.03
CA TYR A 199 10.32 -14.33 -0.37
C TYR A 199 8.88 -14.73 -0.63
N SER A 200 8.65 -15.54 -1.67
CA SER A 200 7.36 -16.17 -1.94
C SER A 200 7.60 -17.60 -2.44
N GLY A 201 7.15 -18.60 -1.69
CA GLY A 201 7.40 -19.99 -2.03
C GLY A 201 6.44 -20.96 -1.34
N LYS A 202 6.73 -22.25 -1.51
CA LYS A 202 6.06 -23.33 -0.76
C LYS A 202 7.07 -24.06 0.10
N ILE A 203 6.74 -24.25 1.37
CA ILE A 203 7.52 -25.00 2.34
C ILE A 203 6.60 -26.06 2.93
N SER A 204 6.93 -27.33 2.78
CA SER A 204 6.11 -28.47 3.27
C SER A 204 4.64 -28.39 2.85
N GLY A 205 4.38 -27.94 1.62
CA GLY A 205 3.01 -27.81 1.08
C GLY A 205 2.29 -26.51 1.44
N MET A 206 2.75 -25.76 2.43
CA MET A 206 2.20 -24.47 2.82
C MET A 206 2.76 -23.35 1.92
N LYS A 207 1.92 -22.39 1.52
CA LYS A 207 2.41 -21.15 0.89
C LYS A 207 3.00 -20.26 2.00
N VAL A 208 4.24 -19.82 1.81
CA VAL A 208 4.93 -18.92 2.73
C VAL A 208 5.33 -17.66 1.97
N GLU A 209 5.03 -16.52 2.53
CA GLU A 209 5.53 -15.21 2.08
C GLU A 209 6.18 -14.52 3.28
N ALA A 210 7.36 -13.96 3.07
CA ALA A 210 8.08 -13.18 4.06
C ALA A 210 8.65 -11.93 3.39
N SER A 211 8.73 -10.83 4.10
CA SER A 211 9.34 -9.59 3.62
C SER A 211 10.13 -8.91 4.72
N TYR A 212 11.14 -8.18 4.29
CA TYR A 212 11.82 -7.17 5.08
C TYR A 212 12.03 -5.94 4.18
N GLY A 213 11.86 -4.77 4.75
CA GLY A 213 12.10 -3.53 4.03
C GLY A 213 12.41 -2.39 4.99
N ILE A 214 13.07 -1.39 4.43
CA ILE A 214 13.38 -0.12 5.07
C ILE A 214 13.02 1.01 4.11
N ASN A 215 12.66 2.17 4.66
CA ASN A 215 12.44 3.41 3.94
C ASN A 215 13.09 4.54 4.76
N GLU A 216 13.96 5.31 4.12
CA GLU A 216 14.71 6.39 4.73
C GLU A 216 14.38 7.70 4.03
N LEU A 217 14.00 8.71 4.80
CA LEU A 217 13.85 10.10 4.37
C LEU A 217 15.06 10.89 4.89
N ASP A 218 15.81 11.47 3.97
CA ASP A 218 16.97 12.28 4.30
C ASP A 218 16.55 13.59 4.99
N GLU A 219 17.37 14.03 5.96
CA GLU A 219 17.22 15.35 6.55
C GLU A 219 17.49 16.43 5.50
N ASP A 220 16.58 17.40 5.41
CA ASP A 220 16.75 18.61 4.59
C ASP A 220 16.26 19.84 5.34
N THR A 221 16.45 21.03 4.79
CA THR A 221 16.13 22.30 5.44
C THR A 221 14.63 22.33 5.83
N GLY A 222 14.36 22.13 7.14
CA GLY A 222 13.01 22.13 7.70
C GLY A 222 12.29 20.78 7.72
N VAL A 223 12.94 19.70 7.30
CA VAL A 223 12.43 18.32 7.40
C VAL A 223 13.27 17.51 8.37
N ASN A 224 12.61 16.85 9.29
CA ASN A 224 13.29 15.92 10.19
C ASN A 224 13.52 14.57 9.49
N PRO A 225 14.67 13.92 9.75
CA PRO A 225 14.92 12.59 9.22
C PRO A 225 13.87 11.60 9.73
N ARG A 226 13.54 10.62 8.90
CA ARG A 226 12.66 9.52 9.27
C ARG A 226 13.20 8.21 8.71
N GLU A 227 13.17 7.18 9.52
CA GLU A 227 13.45 5.81 9.12
C GLU A 227 12.25 4.93 9.47
N ASP A 228 11.75 4.20 8.49
CA ASP A 228 10.72 3.18 8.67
C ASP A 228 11.31 1.81 8.35
N SER A 229 11.01 0.81 9.16
CA SER A 229 11.39 -0.57 8.89
C SER A 229 10.23 -1.53 9.16
N ALA A 230 10.15 -2.61 8.38
CA ALA A 230 9.12 -3.61 8.57
C ALA A 230 9.62 -5.02 8.26
N ILE A 231 9.17 -5.97 9.07
CA ILE A 231 9.30 -7.40 8.82
C ILE A 231 7.91 -8.03 8.77
N GLY A 232 7.60 -8.77 7.71
CA GLY A 232 6.31 -9.41 7.52
C GLY A 232 6.42 -10.90 7.24
N LEU A 233 5.44 -11.66 7.74
CA LEU A 233 5.33 -13.10 7.50
C LEU A 233 3.87 -13.49 7.27
N SER A 234 3.61 -14.34 6.28
CA SER A 234 2.30 -14.92 6.02
C SER A 234 2.43 -16.40 5.64
N VAL A 235 1.61 -17.23 6.25
CA VAL A 235 1.54 -18.66 5.98
C VAL A 235 0.10 -19.04 5.64
N SER A 236 -0.07 -19.71 4.48
CA SER A 236 -1.39 -20.23 4.08
C SER A 236 -1.35 -21.75 3.94
N THR A 237 -2.34 -22.40 4.51
CA THR A 237 -2.56 -23.85 4.39
C THR A 237 -4.05 -24.14 4.21
N GLY A 238 -4.40 -24.84 3.12
CA GLY A 238 -5.81 -25.01 2.76
C GLY A 238 -6.54 -23.68 2.63
N ASP A 239 -7.59 -23.49 3.40
CA ASP A 239 -8.44 -22.31 3.40
C ASP A 239 -8.05 -21.27 4.49
N VAL A 240 -7.03 -21.55 5.28
CA VAL A 240 -6.58 -20.68 6.37
C VAL A 240 -5.32 -19.93 5.97
N THR A 241 -5.28 -18.64 6.27
CA THR A 241 -4.08 -17.80 6.19
C THR A 241 -3.87 -17.11 7.53
N VAL A 242 -2.66 -17.17 8.06
CA VAL A 242 -2.21 -16.43 9.24
C VAL A 242 -1.04 -15.58 8.81
N GLY A 243 -0.94 -14.36 9.30
CA GLY A 243 0.18 -13.49 8.96
C GLY A 243 0.15 -12.19 9.74
N GLY A 244 1.20 -11.43 9.57
CA GLY A 244 1.34 -10.12 10.19
C GLY A 244 2.62 -9.43 9.78
N THR A 245 2.75 -8.20 10.25
CA THR A 245 3.94 -7.36 10.11
C THR A 245 4.25 -6.69 11.45
N SER A 246 5.54 -6.61 11.77
CA SER A 246 6.09 -5.71 12.77
C SER A 246 6.69 -4.53 12.02
N PHE A 247 6.33 -3.34 12.41
CA PHE A 247 6.74 -2.08 11.79
C PHE A 247 7.29 -1.16 12.88
N THR A 248 8.40 -0.50 12.59
CA THR A 248 8.98 0.52 13.43
C THR A 248 9.17 1.78 12.61
N LYS A 249 8.77 2.91 13.15
CA LYS A 249 9.00 4.25 12.64
C LYS A 249 9.85 5.01 13.64
N ASP A 250 10.95 5.57 13.20
CA ASP A 250 11.69 6.61 13.93
C ASP A 250 11.57 7.93 13.16
N ALA A 251 10.90 8.89 13.77
CA ALA A 251 10.71 10.21 13.21
C ALA A 251 11.30 11.24 14.15
N ASN A 252 12.50 11.72 13.84
CA ASN A 252 13.22 12.71 14.65
C ASN A 252 13.42 12.27 16.12
N GLY A 253 13.78 11.00 16.33
CA GLY A 253 14.03 10.43 17.65
C GLY A 253 12.74 10.13 18.44
N THR A 254 11.59 10.13 17.81
CA THR A 254 10.33 9.61 18.36
C THR A 254 10.05 8.26 17.69
N GLU A 255 10.15 7.20 18.47
CA GLU A 255 9.89 5.84 17.98
C GLU A 255 8.41 5.47 18.10
N THR A 256 7.90 4.81 17.08
CA THR A 256 6.59 4.16 17.09
C THR A 256 6.76 2.71 16.65
N ASN A 257 6.31 1.79 17.48
CA ASN A 257 6.30 0.37 17.19
C ASN A 257 4.88 -0.11 16.93
N VAL A 258 4.67 -0.79 15.80
CA VAL A 258 3.37 -1.33 15.42
C VAL A 258 3.49 -2.83 15.17
N LEU A 259 2.59 -3.60 15.76
CA LEU A 259 2.39 -5.01 15.44
C LEU A 259 0.98 -5.21 14.87
N HIS A 260 0.91 -5.54 13.57
CA HIS A 260 -0.35 -5.82 12.88
C HIS A 260 -0.38 -7.28 12.45
N TYR A 261 -1.35 -8.08 12.94
CA TYR A 261 -1.43 -9.50 12.66
C TYR A 261 -2.88 -9.99 12.58
N GLY A 262 -3.08 -11.16 11.98
CA GLY A 262 -4.42 -11.68 11.86
C GLY A 262 -4.51 -13.07 11.26
N ILE A 263 -5.74 -13.53 11.18
CA ILE A 263 -6.13 -14.80 10.58
C ILE A 263 -7.32 -14.60 9.65
N ALA A 264 -7.28 -15.22 8.49
CA ALA A 264 -8.41 -15.29 7.56
C ALA A 264 -8.73 -16.73 7.21
N TYR A 265 -10.02 -17.06 7.20
CA TYR A 265 -10.57 -18.32 6.74
C TYR A 265 -11.43 -18.10 5.51
N LYS A 266 -11.03 -18.72 4.39
CA LYS A 266 -11.74 -18.66 3.13
C LYS A 266 -12.63 -19.89 2.97
N ARG A 267 -13.89 -19.76 3.37
CA ARG A 267 -14.88 -20.83 3.22
C ARG A 267 -15.22 -21.06 1.74
N SER A 268 -15.55 -22.30 1.37
CA SER A 268 -16.12 -22.63 0.05
C SER A 268 -17.31 -21.71 -0.28
N LYS A 269 -17.52 -21.40 -1.57
CA LYS A 269 -18.55 -20.48 -2.11
C LYS A 269 -18.26 -18.98 -1.97
N GLY A 270 -16.98 -18.60 -1.80
CA GLY A 270 -16.61 -17.17 -1.89
C GLY A 270 -16.91 -16.35 -0.65
N HIS A 271 -17.05 -16.97 0.50
CA HIS A 271 -17.14 -16.33 1.80
C HIS A 271 -15.78 -16.34 2.49
N THR A 272 -15.31 -15.19 2.92
CA THR A 272 -14.08 -15.04 3.72
C THR A 272 -14.46 -14.38 5.05
N VAL A 273 -13.97 -14.91 6.16
CA VAL A 273 -14.06 -14.31 7.50
C VAL A 273 -12.67 -14.17 8.08
N GLY A 274 -12.47 -13.23 8.96
CA GLY A 274 -11.18 -13.03 9.59
C GLY A 274 -11.26 -12.18 10.85
N LEU A 275 -10.14 -12.22 11.56
CA LEU A 275 -9.84 -11.40 12.72
C LEU A 275 -8.47 -10.77 12.48
N ALA A 276 -8.35 -9.49 12.74
CA ALA A 276 -7.08 -8.79 12.76
C ALA A 276 -6.95 -7.98 14.05
N MET A 277 -5.71 -7.84 14.46
CA MET A 277 -5.28 -7.03 15.61
C MET A 277 -4.20 -6.08 15.15
N HIS A 278 -4.23 -4.88 15.72
CA HIS A 278 -3.19 -3.89 15.56
C HIS A 278 -2.88 -3.33 16.94
N THR A 279 -1.62 -3.33 17.30
CA THR A 279 -1.14 -2.71 18.54
C THR A 279 -0.07 -1.70 18.19
N GLN A 280 -0.17 -0.52 18.75
CA GLN A 280 0.78 0.57 18.58
C GLN A 280 1.27 1.02 19.95
N ASP A 281 2.59 1.16 20.06
CA ASP A 281 3.29 1.77 21.18
C ASP A 281 4.11 2.93 20.63
N LYS A 282 3.88 4.15 21.12
CA LYS A 282 4.50 5.37 20.61
C LYS A 282 5.11 6.21 21.71
N ASP A 283 6.39 6.50 21.61
CA ASP A 283 7.08 7.41 22.49
C ASP A 283 6.38 8.77 22.57
N ASN A 284 5.94 9.15 23.78
CA ASN A 284 5.25 10.42 24.04
C ASN A 284 3.99 10.67 23.21
N GLY A 285 3.35 9.62 22.68
CA GLY A 285 2.14 9.68 21.88
C GLY A 285 1.04 8.77 22.39
N ALA A 286 0.11 8.41 21.50
CA ALA A 286 -0.98 7.50 21.82
C ALA A 286 -0.56 6.03 21.68
N ASP A 287 -0.84 5.23 22.71
CA ASP A 287 -0.93 3.78 22.56
C ASP A 287 -2.29 3.45 21.99
N VAL A 288 -2.33 2.65 20.93
CA VAL A 288 -3.56 2.32 20.20
C VAL A 288 -3.66 0.83 19.98
N ASP A 289 -4.75 0.23 20.45
CA ASP A 289 -5.10 -1.16 20.17
C ASP A 289 -6.38 -1.24 19.34
N ILE A 290 -6.32 -1.94 18.20
CA ILE A 290 -7.48 -2.14 17.34
C ILE A 290 -7.73 -3.63 17.13
N MET A 291 -8.98 -4.05 17.27
CA MET A 291 -9.44 -5.37 16.87
C MET A 291 -10.49 -5.22 15.77
N ALA A 292 -10.35 -5.96 14.68
CA ALA A 292 -11.37 -6.08 13.65
C ALA A 292 -11.81 -7.53 13.44
N LEU A 293 -13.10 -7.74 13.52
CA LEU A 293 -13.77 -9.01 13.18
C LEU A 293 -14.71 -8.77 12.01
N GLY A 294 -14.60 -9.53 10.94
CA GLY A 294 -15.48 -9.32 9.81
C GLY A 294 -15.24 -10.25 8.64
N GLY A 295 -15.69 -9.84 7.47
CA GLY A 295 -15.52 -10.64 6.28
C GLY A 295 -16.18 -10.11 5.04
N ASN A 296 -16.17 -10.95 4.00
CA ASN A 296 -16.84 -10.64 2.74
C ASN A 296 -17.50 -11.88 2.13
N VAL A 297 -18.55 -11.64 1.37
CA VAL A 297 -19.28 -12.66 0.58
C VAL A 297 -19.30 -12.21 -0.87
N LYS A 298 -18.83 -13.07 -1.79
CA LYS A 298 -18.93 -12.81 -3.23
C LYS A 298 -20.39 -12.99 -3.67
N LEU A 299 -20.96 -11.96 -4.29
CA LEU A 299 -22.31 -11.96 -4.83
C LEU A 299 -22.36 -12.27 -6.34
N GLY A 300 -21.24 -12.22 -7.02
CA GLY A 300 -21.11 -12.34 -8.49
C GLY A 300 -20.89 -10.99 -9.19
N ALA A 301 -20.64 -11.02 -10.50
CA ALA A 301 -20.40 -9.82 -11.30
C ALA A 301 -19.41 -8.81 -10.69
N GLY A 302 -18.30 -9.31 -10.14
CA GLY A 302 -17.30 -8.45 -9.49
C GLY A 302 -17.69 -7.92 -8.10
N THR A 303 -18.91 -8.21 -7.62
CA THR A 303 -19.47 -7.64 -6.40
C THR A 303 -19.20 -8.49 -5.17
N LYS A 304 -18.91 -7.83 -4.04
CA LYS A 304 -18.83 -8.42 -2.71
C LYS A 304 -19.69 -7.63 -1.73
N LEU A 305 -20.44 -8.34 -0.87
CA LEU A 305 -20.94 -7.80 0.39
C LEU A 305 -19.79 -7.88 1.42
N THR A 306 -19.54 -6.80 2.14
CA THR A 306 -18.52 -6.71 3.20
C THR A 306 -19.18 -6.33 4.51
N TYR A 307 -18.62 -6.77 5.63
CA TYR A 307 -19.14 -6.44 6.97
C TYR A 307 -18.00 -6.48 7.98
N SER A 308 -18.03 -5.60 8.96
CA SER A 308 -17.02 -5.48 10.01
C SER A 308 -17.62 -5.01 11.31
N TYR A 309 -17.00 -5.45 12.39
CA TYR A 309 -17.08 -4.90 13.73
C TYR A 309 -15.66 -4.63 14.20
N GLU A 310 -15.42 -3.41 14.68
CA GLU A 310 -14.09 -2.97 15.11
C GLU A 310 -14.18 -2.31 16.49
N THR A 311 -13.17 -2.55 17.31
CA THR A 311 -12.96 -1.82 18.56
C THR A 311 -11.62 -1.15 18.52
N VAL A 312 -11.57 0.07 19.03
CA VAL A 312 -10.35 0.86 19.19
C VAL A 312 -10.25 1.25 20.66
N GLU A 313 -9.12 0.96 21.25
CA GLU A 313 -8.70 1.51 22.55
C GLU A 313 -7.54 2.48 22.25
N ASP A 314 -7.76 3.77 22.51
CA ASP A 314 -6.79 4.85 22.25
C ASP A 314 -6.55 5.62 23.55
N SER A 315 -5.31 5.58 24.04
CA SER A 315 -4.93 6.16 25.34
C SER A 315 -5.06 7.69 25.40
N VAL A 316 -5.27 8.37 24.28
CA VAL A 316 -5.38 9.83 24.14
C VAL A 316 -6.76 10.26 23.66
N ALA A 317 -7.25 9.65 22.58
CA ALA A 317 -8.52 10.02 21.97
C ALA A 317 -9.75 9.37 22.65
N GLY A 318 -9.53 8.33 23.44
CA GLY A 318 -10.59 7.51 24.05
C GLY A 318 -11.02 6.33 23.19
N ASP A 319 -11.87 5.48 23.76
CA ASP A 319 -12.28 4.25 23.11
C ASP A 319 -13.36 4.49 22.06
N SER A 320 -13.36 3.68 21.03
CA SER A 320 -14.41 3.72 20.02
C SER A 320 -14.78 2.33 19.49
N THR A 321 -16.02 2.22 19.02
CA THR A 321 -16.51 1.05 18.31
C THR A 321 -17.06 1.42 16.94
N PHE A 322 -16.87 0.54 15.99
CA PHE A 322 -17.35 0.71 14.63
C PHE A 322 -18.07 -0.54 14.17
N MET A 323 -19.22 -0.38 13.50
CA MET A 323 -19.90 -1.45 12.76
C MET A 323 -20.23 -0.97 11.35
N GLY A 324 -19.92 -1.78 10.35
CA GLY A 324 -20.18 -1.40 8.97
C GLY A 324 -20.61 -2.57 8.09
N VAL A 325 -21.44 -2.23 7.11
CA VAL A 325 -21.82 -3.13 6.01
C VAL A 325 -21.67 -2.39 4.71
N GLY A 326 -21.01 -3.00 3.73
CA GLY A 326 -20.72 -2.34 2.47
C GLY A 326 -20.85 -3.23 1.24
N LEU A 327 -20.82 -2.58 0.09
CA LEU A 327 -20.72 -3.23 -1.21
C LEU A 327 -19.44 -2.77 -1.90
N LEU A 328 -18.60 -3.72 -2.29
CA LEU A 328 -17.44 -3.50 -3.15
C LEU A 328 -17.75 -4.06 -4.54
N LEU A 329 -17.74 -3.21 -5.52
CA LEU A 329 -17.83 -3.53 -6.95
C LEU A 329 -16.44 -3.44 -7.58
N LYS A 330 -16.06 -4.41 -8.42
CA LYS A 330 -14.86 -4.34 -9.27
C LYS A 330 -15.26 -4.62 -10.71
N PHE A 331 -14.78 -3.82 -11.62
CA PHE A 331 -15.10 -3.90 -13.07
C PHE A 331 -13.86 -3.77 -13.95
#